data_38d2e25178810794b439504925591387
#
_entry.id   38d2e25178810794b439504925591387
#
_cell.length_a   1.000
_cell.length_b   1.000
_cell.length_c   1.000
_cell.angle_alpha   90.00
_cell.angle_beta   90.00
_cell.angle_gamma   90.00
#
_symmetry.space_group_name_H-M   'P 1'
#
loop_
_entity.id
_entity.type
_entity.pdbx_description
1 polymer ?
#
loop_
_entity_poly.entity_id
_entity_poly.type
_entity_poly.pdbx_seq_one_letter_code
_entity_poly.pdbx_strand_id
1 'polypeptide(L)'
;APMALKRVLRTLRLLADEPDGLTLSQLMAQIEAPKTSVHSLLRGLAAAAYVQRHDSLYRLGPESFVLGAALVAARSLTIVATPFLREARAQSGETVLLAVIGRISGRLTYTQILESHKPVRYTVPVGTTRPLFATSAGRVLLAFQDEGWRREYLKTADLAAFRPGSLIV
;
A
#
# COMPACT_ATOMS: atom_id res chain seq x y z
N ALA A 1 4.36 19.64 2.20
CA ALA A 1 5.51 18.84 2.67
C ALA A 1 6.72 19.11 1.78
N PRO A 2 7.96 19.12 2.32
CA PRO A 2 9.17 19.32 1.52
C PRO A 2 9.25 18.31 0.38
N MET A 3 9.59 18.77 -0.82
CA MET A 3 9.65 17.91 -2.02
C MET A 3 10.59 16.71 -1.86
N ALA A 4 11.71 16.91 -1.13
CA ALA A 4 12.64 15.82 -0.85
C ALA A 4 12.00 14.68 -0.06
N LEU A 5 11.23 14.98 0.98
CA LEU A 5 10.53 13.97 1.78
C LEU A 5 9.50 13.18 0.95
N LYS A 6 8.72 13.87 0.10
CA LYS A 6 7.76 13.19 -0.79
C LYS A 6 8.48 12.22 -1.74
N ARG A 7 9.62 12.63 -2.29
CA ARG A 7 10.42 11.80 -3.19
C ARG A 7 11.00 10.57 -2.50
N VAL A 8 11.51 10.71 -1.26
CA VAL A 8 11.98 9.58 -0.45
C VAL A 8 10.88 8.55 -0.26
N LEU A 9 9.73 8.96 0.26
CA LEU A 9 8.60 8.07 0.53
C LEU A 9 8.06 7.41 -0.76
N ARG A 10 8.00 8.17 -1.86
CA ARG A 10 7.59 7.63 -3.17
C ARG A 10 8.58 6.59 -3.68
N THR A 11 9.88 6.84 -3.55
CA THR A 11 10.92 5.88 -3.95
C THR A 11 10.80 4.56 -3.20
N LEU A 12 10.69 4.61 -1.88
CA LEU A 12 10.54 3.40 -1.06
C LEU A 12 9.26 2.64 -1.42
N ARG A 13 8.17 3.36 -1.68
CA ARG A 13 6.90 2.74 -2.10
C ARG A 13 7.03 2.05 -3.45
N LEU A 14 7.61 2.70 -4.46
CA LEU A 14 7.83 2.12 -5.78
C LEU A 14 8.66 0.84 -5.72
N LEU A 15 9.73 0.85 -4.91
CA LEU A 15 10.58 -0.33 -4.72
C LEU A 15 9.90 -1.44 -3.91
N ALA A 16 8.93 -1.11 -3.06
CA ALA A 16 8.13 -2.10 -2.35
C ALA A 16 7.10 -2.78 -3.28
N ASP A 17 6.57 -2.04 -4.25
CA ASP A 17 5.61 -2.55 -5.23
C ASP A 17 6.30 -3.37 -6.34
N GLU A 18 7.63 -3.27 -6.51
CA GLU A 18 8.46 -3.95 -7.53
C GLU A 18 9.63 -4.71 -6.88
N PRO A 19 9.39 -5.91 -6.35
CA PRO A 19 10.41 -6.69 -5.61
C PRO A 19 11.64 -7.05 -6.45
N ASP A 20 11.47 -7.20 -7.78
CA ASP A 20 12.57 -7.47 -8.71
C ASP A 20 13.48 -6.27 -8.93
N GLY A 21 13.03 -5.10 -8.48
CA GLY A 21 13.77 -3.85 -8.52
C GLY A 21 13.47 -2.99 -9.74
N LEU A 22 13.90 -1.74 -9.67
CA LEU A 22 13.73 -0.73 -10.72
C LEU A 22 15.07 -0.15 -11.13
N THR A 23 15.22 0.16 -12.42
CA THR A 23 16.35 0.90 -12.94
C THR A 23 16.26 2.40 -12.57
N LEU A 24 17.39 3.11 -12.64
CA LEU A 24 17.41 4.55 -12.44
C LEU A 24 16.43 5.28 -13.38
N SER A 25 16.34 4.85 -14.65
CA SER A 25 15.46 5.46 -15.64
C SER A 25 13.99 5.28 -15.29
N GLN A 26 13.59 4.09 -14.83
CA GLN A 26 12.22 3.81 -14.38
C GLN A 26 11.86 4.64 -13.13
N LEU A 27 12.77 4.73 -12.17
CA LEU A 27 12.57 5.57 -10.97
C LEU A 27 12.45 7.05 -11.33
N MET A 28 13.29 7.56 -12.24
CA MET A 28 13.17 8.94 -12.72
C MET A 28 11.84 9.25 -13.35
N ALA A 29 11.36 8.38 -14.23
CA ALA A 29 10.06 8.54 -14.90
C ALA A 29 8.91 8.57 -13.90
N GLN A 30 8.95 7.69 -12.89
CA GLN A 30 7.87 7.59 -11.91
C GLN A 30 7.93 8.66 -10.81
N ILE A 31 9.12 9.16 -10.44
CA ILE A 31 9.29 10.20 -9.42
C ILE A 31 9.10 11.61 -10.01
N GLU A 32 9.19 11.74 -11.33
CA GLU A 32 9.09 13.02 -12.04
C GLU A 32 10.11 14.05 -11.53
N ALA A 33 11.38 13.64 -11.43
CA ALA A 33 12.45 14.49 -10.90
C ALA A 33 13.72 14.42 -11.77
N PRO A 34 14.51 15.49 -11.77
CA PRO A 34 15.79 15.52 -12.49
C PRO A 34 16.73 14.39 -12.05
N LYS A 35 17.51 13.85 -13.00
CA LYS A 35 18.46 12.75 -12.78
C LYS A 35 19.38 12.97 -11.58
N THR A 36 19.91 14.18 -11.43
CA THR A 36 20.80 14.55 -10.33
C THR A 36 20.12 14.42 -8.97
N SER A 37 18.84 14.85 -8.86
CA SER A 37 18.05 14.74 -7.64
C SER A 37 17.75 13.28 -7.27
N VAL A 38 17.34 12.47 -8.25
CA VAL A 38 17.03 11.03 -8.01
C VAL A 38 18.31 10.28 -7.65
N HIS A 39 19.41 10.55 -8.34
CA HIS A 39 20.70 9.93 -8.06
C HIS A 39 21.22 10.27 -6.66
N SER A 40 21.14 11.56 -6.25
CA SER A 40 21.55 12.00 -4.91
C SER A 40 20.68 11.35 -3.82
N LEU A 41 19.36 11.25 -4.05
CA LEU A 41 18.42 10.61 -3.14
C LEU A 41 18.72 9.11 -2.99
N LEU A 42 18.92 8.38 -4.11
CA LEU A 42 19.25 6.95 -4.07
C LEU A 42 20.59 6.69 -3.38
N ARG A 43 21.60 7.56 -3.60
CA ARG A 43 22.87 7.47 -2.90
C ARG A 43 22.71 7.65 -1.39
N GLY A 44 21.90 8.61 -0.94
CA GLY A 44 21.59 8.80 0.48
C GLY A 44 20.86 7.60 1.09
N LEU A 45 19.86 7.07 0.38
CA LEU A 45 19.13 5.89 0.83
C LEU A 45 20.01 4.62 0.85
N ALA A 46 20.96 4.50 -0.09
CA ALA A 46 21.91 3.40 -0.12
C ALA A 46 22.94 3.50 1.01
N ALA A 47 23.43 4.70 1.29
CA ALA A 47 24.34 4.95 2.42
C ALA A 47 23.68 4.62 3.77
N ALA A 48 22.37 4.83 3.89
CA ALA A 48 21.56 4.48 5.06
C ALA A 48 20.97 3.04 4.99
N ALA A 49 21.40 2.22 4.03
CA ALA A 49 20.95 0.85 3.81
C ALA A 49 19.43 0.64 3.62
N TYR A 50 18.67 1.71 3.33
CA TYR A 50 17.26 1.61 2.95
C TYR A 50 17.05 1.12 1.51
N VAL A 51 18.03 1.35 0.65
CA VAL A 51 18.04 0.88 -0.73
C VAL A 51 19.37 0.18 -0.97
N GLN A 52 19.36 -0.85 -1.78
CA GLN A 52 20.56 -1.49 -2.28
C GLN A 52 20.55 -1.50 -3.81
N ARG A 53 21.73 -1.42 -4.40
CA ARG A 53 21.91 -1.51 -5.83
C ARG A 53 22.56 -2.84 -6.18
N HIS A 54 21.93 -3.59 -7.06
CA HIS A 54 22.51 -4.78 -7.72
C HIS A 54 22.57 -4.50 -9.22
N ASP A 55 23.76 -4.42 -9.75
CA ASP A 55 24.00 -4.05 -11.15
C ASP A 55 23.35 -2.72 -11.53
N SER A 56 22.33 -2.75 -12.39
CA SER A 56 21.54 -1.59 -12.82
C SER A 56 20.23 -1.39 -12.04
N LEU A 57 19.87 -2.35 -11.16
CA LEU A 57 18.60 -2.36 -10.44
C LEU A 57 18.78 -1.85 -9.01
N TYR A 58 17.79 -1.08 -8.56
CA TYR A 58 17.63 -0.66 -7.18
C TYR A 58 16.51 -1.47 -6.53
N ARG A 59 16.75 -1.95 -5.32
CA ARG A 59 15.80 -2.73 -4.49
C ARG A 59 15.75 -2.16 -3.09
N LEU A 60 14.73 -2.56 -2.31
CA LEU A 60 14.74 -2.24 -0.88
C LEU A 60 15.94 -2.88 -0.19
N GLY A 61 16.60 -2.11 0.65
CA GLY A 61 17.70 -2.57 1.49
C GLY A 61 17.21 -3.05 2.86
N PRO A 62 18.11 -3.66 3.67
CA PRO A 62 17.75 -4.27 4.96
C PRO A 62 17.09 -3.31 5.94
N GLU A 63 17.51 -2.05 6.01
CA GLU A 63 16.90 -1.07 6.92
C GLU A 63 15.44 -0.74 6.58
N SER A 64 15.03 -0.91 5.34
CA SER A 64 13.61 -0.79 4.96
C SER A 64 12.76 -1.90 5.60
N PHE A 65 13.28 -3.12 5.69
CA PHE A 65 12.60 -4.24 6.34
C PHE A 65 12.60 -4.09 7.87
N VAL A 66 13.70 -3.63 8.46
CA VAL A 66 13.79 -3.34 9.90
C VAL A 66 12.77 -2.26 10.29
N LEU A 67 12.72 -1.14 9.55
CA LEU A 67 11.73 -0.09 9.78
C LEU A 67 10.30 -0.63 9.58
N GLY A 68 10.06 -1.39 8.54
CA GLY A 68 8.76 -2.00 8.27
C GLY A 68 8.30 -2.90 9.43
N ALA A 69 9.18 -3.76 9.93
CA ALA A 69 8.90 -4.63 11.09
C ALA A 69 8.60 -3.80 12.35
N ALA A 70 9.39 -2.76 12.63
CA ALA A 70 9.16 -1.87 13.76
C ALA A 70 7.82 -1.14 13.68
N LEU A 71 7.44 -0.65 12.49
CA LEU A 71 6.15 -0.01 12.26
C LEU A 71 4.97 -0.97 12.45
N VAL A 72 5.12 -2.23 12.03
CA VAL A 72 4.11 -3.27 12.24
C VAL A 72 4.02 -3.67 13.71
N ALA A 73 5.14 -3.76 14.41
CA ALA A 73 5.21 -4.10 15.84
C ALA A 73 4.72 -2.96 16.76
N ALA A 74 4.83 -1.70 16.32
CA ALA A 74 4.30 -0.58 17.06
C ALA A 74 2.79 -0.79 17.28
N ARG A 75 2.26 -0.38 18.45
CA ARG A 75 0.84 -0.53 18.85
C ARG A 75 -0.07 0.08 17.79
N SER A 76 -0.39 -0.73 16.82
CA SER A 76 -1.14 -0.34 15.62
C SER A 76 -2.62 -0.67 15.82
N LEU A 77 -3.45 -0.07 14.97
CA LEU A 77 -4.85 -0.45 14.79
C LEU A 77 -5.04 -1.98 14.73
N THR A 78 -4.06 -2.68 14.16
CA THR A 78 -4.02 -4.14 14.05
C THR A 78 -4.13 -4.84 15.42
N ILE A 79 -3.38 -4.37 16.44
CA ILE A 79 -3.42 -4.96 17.78
C ILE A 79 -4.80 -4.75 18.42
N VAL A 80 -5.33 -3.53 18.30
CA VAL A 80 -6.65 -3.18 18.85
C VAL A 80 -7.77 -3.94 18.13
N ALA A 81 -7.67 -4.10 16.81
CA ALA A 81 -8.69 -4.76 15.99
C ALA A 81 -8.68 -6.30 16.13
N THR A 82 -7.54 -6.92 16.45
CA THR A 82 -7.40 -8.39 16.45
C THR A 82 -8.49 -9.14 17.23
N PRO A 83 -8.88 -8.76 18.46
CA PRO A 83 -9.95 -9.46 19.19
C PRO A 83 -11.27 -9.46 18.42
N PHE A 84 -11.65 -8.31 17.85
CA PHE A 84 -12.89 -8.14 17.08
C PHE A 84 -12.86 -8.93 15.77
N LEU A 85 -11.69 -8.97 15.09
CA LEU A 85 -11.53 -9.77 13.88
C LEU A 85 -11.64 -11.27 14.17
N ARG A 86 -11.12 -11.75 15.29
CA ARG A 86 -11.24 -13.14 15.74
C ARG A 86 -12.70 -13.51 16.01
N GLU A 87 -13.41 -12.63 16.69
CA GLU A 87 -14.84 -12.81 16.97
C GLU A 87 -15.64 -12.85 15.66
N ALA A 88 -15.45 -11.90 14.76
CA ALA A 88 -16.11 -11.86 13.46
C ALA A 88 -15.84 -13.14 12.64
N ARG A 89 -14.59 -13.65 12.65
CA ARG A 89 -14.26 -14.92 12.00
C ARG A 89 -14.97 -16.10 12.65
N ALA A 90 -15.00 -16.14 13.98
CA ALA A 90 -15.66 -17.23 14.71
C ALA A 90 -17.17 -17.27 14.43
N GLN A 91 -17.82 -16.10 14.36
CA GLN A 91 -19.25 -16.00 14.08
C GLN A 91 -19.61 -16.31 12.60
N SER A 92 -18.80 -15.81 11.64
CA SER A 92 -19.09 -15.97 10.21
C SER A 92 -18.55 -17.27 9.62
N GLY A 93 -17.48 -17.83 10.19
CA GLY A 93 -16.71 -18.92 9.58
C GLY A 93 -15.93 -18.51 8.33
N GLU A 94 -15.90 -17.22 7.98
CA GLU A 94 -15.25 -16.70 6.77
C GLU A 94 -13.91 -16.02 7.06
N THR A 95 -13.12 -15.79 6.00
CA THR A 95 -11.92 -14.96 6.08
C THR A 95 -12.32 -13.52 6.41
N VAL A 96 -11.68 -12.95 7.42
CA VAL A 96 -11.89 -11.56 7.85
C VAL A 96 -10.63 -10.75 7.59
N LEU A 97 -10.81 -9.56 7.04
CA LEU A 97 -9.76 -8.67 6.59
C LEU A 97 -9.85 -7.33 7.32
N LEU A 98 -8.71 -6.81 7.79
CA LEU A 98 -8.60 -5.42 8.20
C LEU A 98 -8.04 -4.59 7.05
N ALA A 99 -8.79 -3.60 6.63
CA ALA A 99 -8.36 -2.67 5.59
C ALA A 99 -8.24 -1.24 6.14
N VAL A 100 -7.22 -0.54 5.71
CA VAL A 100 -7.03 0.89 5.99
C VAL A 100 -7.03 1.69 4.70
N ILE A 101 -7.51 2.93 4.77
CA ILE A 101 -7.54 3.83 3.63
C ILE A 101 -6.25 4.65 3.55
N GLY A 102 -5.63 4.68 2.38
CA GLY A 102 -4.58 5.62 2.05
C GLY A 102 -5.19 6.88 1.42
N ARG A 103 -5.43 7.91 2.24
CA ARG A 103 -6.11 9.13 1.76
C ARG A 103 -5.37 9.85 0.62
N ILE A 104 -4.04 9.72 0.54
CA ILE A 104 -3.24 10.32 -0.52
C ILE A 104 -3.30 9.47 -1.81
N SER A 105 -3.28 8.14 -1.67
CA SER A 105 -3.30 7.22 -2.81
C SER A 105 -4.70 6.94 -3.36
N GLY A 106 -5.76 7.23 -2.59
CA GLY A 106 -7.12 6.84 -2.95
C GLY A 106 -7.33 5.32 -2.98
N ARG A 107 -6.51 4.55 -2.27
CA ARG A 107 -6.57 3.08 -2.25
C ARG A 107 -6.73 2.55 -0.84
N LEU A 108 -7.37 1.40 -0.70
CA LEU A 108 -7.29 0.64 0.54
C LEU A 108 -6.06 -0.27 0.54
N THR A 109 -5.58 -0.59 1.73
CA THR A 109 -4.52 -1.59 1.95
C THR A 109 -5.01 -2.57 3.01
N TYR A 110 -4.89 -3.87 2.73
CA TYR A 110 -5.15 -4.91 3.73
C TYR A 110 -3.96 -5.02 4.68
N THR A 111 -4.19 -4.71 5.96
CA THR A 111 -3.14 -4.68 6.99
C THR A 111 -3.15 -5.89 7.91
N GLN A 112 -4.26 -6.65 7.91
CA GLN A 112 -4.35 -7.91 8.63
C GLN A 112 -5.38 -8.83 7.96
N ILE A 113 -5.11 -10.14 8.03
CA ILE A 113 -5.96 -11.19 7.46
C ILE A 113 -6.05 -12.31 8.48
N LEU A 114 -7.27 -12.70 8.81
CA LEU A 114 -7.57 -13.90 9.58
C LEU A 114 -8.32 -14.87 8.67
N GLU A 115 -7.59 -15.84 8.12
CA GLU A 115 -8.15 -16.79 7.16
C GLU A 115 -9.22 -17.69 7.78
N SER A 116 -10.23 -18.00 7.00
CA SER A 116 -11.20 -19.06 7.29
C SER A 116 -10.52 -20.42 7.40
N HIS A 117 -11.09 -21.31 8.19
CA HIS A 117 -10.67 -22.72 8.26
C HIS A 117 -11.27 -23.58 7.14
N LYS A 118 -12.13 -23.01 6.29
CA LYS A 118 -12.74 -23.72 5.16
C LYS A 118 -11.68 -24.08 4.12
N PRO A 119 -11.79 -25.26 3.45
CA PRO A 119 -10.89 -25.65 2.37
C PRO A 119 -10.89 -24.63 1.22
N VAL A 120 -12.06 -24.12 0.84
CA VAL A 120 -12.22 -23.05 -0.14
C VAL A 120 -12.44 -21.74 0.62
N ARG A 121 -11.50 -20.82 0.51
CA ARG A 121 -11.53 -19.54 1.21
C ARG A 121 -10.91 -18.43 0.39
N TYR A 122 -11.34 -17.21 0.64
CA TYR A 122 -10.66 -16.03 0.10
C TYR A 122 -9.35 -15.78 0.87
N THR A 123 -8.28 -15.57 0.12
CA THR A 123 -7.00 -15.14 0.71
C THR A 123 -6.33 -14.08 -0.16
N VAL A 124 -5.56 -13.21 0.45
CA VAL A 124 -4.81 -12.15 -0.22
C VAL A 124 -3.63 -11.76 0.68
N PRO A 125 -2.43 -11.51 0.15
CA PRO A 125 -1.29 -11.09 0.98
C PRO A 125 -1.55 -9.79 1.74
N VAL A 126 -1.06 -9.71 2.98
CA VAL A 126 -0.98 -8.45 3.74
C VAL A 126 -0.16 -7.45 2.94
N GLY A 127 -0.55 -6.18 2.93
CA GLY A 127 0.05 -5.13 2.11
C GLY A 127 -0.58 -4.96 0.72
N THR A 128 -1.42 -5.92 0.29
CA THR A 128 -2.14 -5.78 -0.99
C THR A 128 -3.01 -4.54 -0.99
N THR A 129 -2.90 -3.75 -2.06
CA THR A 129 -3.73 -2.55 -2.27
C THR A 129 -4.82 -2.79 -3.31
N ARG A 130 -5.96 -2.11 -3.15
CA ARG A 130 -7.07 -2.13 -4.12
C ARG A 130 -7.67 -0.74 -4.27
N PRO A 131 -8.21 -0.38 -5.44
CA PRO A 131 -9.03 0.83 -5.57
C PRO A 131 -10.23 0.76 -4.62
N LEU A 132 -10.63 1.90 -4.05
CA LEU A 132 -11.77 1.93 -3.12
C LEU A 132 -13.07 1.50 -3.80
N PHE A 133 -13.33 1.98 -5.01
CA PHE A 133 -14.57 1.66 -5.73
C PHE A 133 -14.69 0.17 -6.08
N ALA A 134 -13.57 -0.54 -6.22
CA ALA A 134 -13.53 -1.91 -6.75
C ALA A 134 -13.84 -3.00 -5.70
N THR A 135 -13.97 -2.65 -4.42
CA THR A 135 -14.19 -3.61 -3.34
C THR A 135 -15.30 -3.17 -2.40
N SER A 136 -16.02 -4.14 -1.77
CA SER A 136 -17.03 -3.84 -0.74
C SER A 136 -16.43 -3.05 0.43
N ALA A 137 -15.28 -3.49 0.96
CA ALA A 137 -14.56 -2.79 2.02
C ALA A 137 -14.18 -1.36 1.61
N GLY A 138 -13.71 -1.17 0.37
CA GLY A 138 -13.35 0.14 -0.15
C GLY A 138 -14.55 1.08 -0.26
N ARG A 139 -15.69 0.58 -0.72
CA ARG A 139 -16.95 1.35 -0.79
C ARG A 139 -17.45 1.77 0.59
N VAL A 140 -17.37 0.89 1.58
CA VAL A 140 -17.71 1.23 2.97
C VAL A 140 -16.76 2.31 3.49
N LEU A 141 -15.44 2.12 3.35
CA LEU A 141 -14.45 3.12 3.76
C LEU A 141 -14.69 4.48 3.09
N LEU A 142 -15.03 4.48 1.80
CA LEU A 142 -15.35 5.70 1.04
C LEU A 142 -16.62 6.37 1.57
N ALA A 143 -17.66 5.61 1.88
CA ALA A 143 -18.91 6.15 2.40
C ALA A 143 -18.75 6.89 3.73
N PHE A 144 -17.81 6.46 4.57
CA PHE A 144 -17.49 7.08 5.86
C PHE A 144 -16.47 8.23 5.78
N GLN A 145 -15.98 8.59 4.58
CA GLN A 145 -15.13 9.79 4.44
C GLN A 145 -15.97 11.07 4.42
N ASP A 146 -15.31 12.20 4.72
CA ASP A 146 -15.93 13.50 4.58
C ASP A 146 -16.35 13.77 3.13
N GLU A 147 -17.40 14.55 2.95
CA GLU A 147 -18.01 14.77 1.63
C GLU A 147 -17.02 15.42 0.64
N GLY A 148 -16.19 16.36 1.10
CA GLY A 148 -15.20 17.03 0.27
C GLY A 148 -14.18 16.06 -0.31
N TRP A 149 -13.62 15.20 0.54
CA TRP A 149 -12.66 14.19 0.12
C TRP A 149 -13.31 13.14 -0.81
N ARG A 150 -14.53 12.73 -0.51
CA ARG A 150 -15.26 11.76 -1.34
C ARG A 150 -15.56 12.31 -2.74
N ARG A 151 -15.99 13.57 -2.85
CA ARG A 151 -16.20 14.25 -4.14
C ARG A 151 -14.91 14.33 -4.95
N GLU A 152 -13.79 14.68 -4.31
CA GLU A 152 -12.51 14.77 -4.98
C GLU A 152 -12.01 13.40 -5.46
N TYR A 153 -12.18 12.37 -4.64
CA TYR A 153 -11.89 10.99 -5.03
C TYR A 153 -12.66 10.58 -6.29
N LEU A 154 -13.97 10.83 -6.33
CA LEU A 154 -14.82 10.45 -7.48
C LEU A 154 -14.48 11.20 -8.76
N LYS A 155 -13.95 12.43 -8.66
CA LYS A 155 -13.48 13.20 -9.82
C LYS A 155 -12.16 12.69 -10.38
N THR A 156 -11.28 12.20 -9.53
CA THR A 156 -9.88 11.88 -9.89
C THR A 156 -9.63 10.38 -10.04
N ALA A 157 -10.51 9.53 -9.50
CA ALA A 157 -10.35 8.09 -9.59
C ALA A 157 -10.61 7.60 -11.03
N ASP A 158 -9.71 6.76 -11.53
CA ASP A 158 -9.97 5.96 -12.72
C ASP A 158 -10.97 4.87 -12.35
N LEU A 159 -12.24 5.10 -12.71
CA LEU A 159 -13.36 4.20 -12.43
C LEU A 159 -13.51 3.09 -13.50
N ALA A 160 -12.50 2.88 -14.34
CA ALA A 160 -12.50 1.79 -15.30
C ALA A 160 -12.76 0.44 -14.63
N ALA A 161 -13.39 -0.47 -15.35
CA ALA A 161 -13.72 -1.79 -14.85
C ALA A 161 -12.45 -2.51 -14.35
N PHE A 162 -12.37 -2.77 -13.04
CA PHE A 162 -11.23 -3.44 -12.41
C PHE A 162 -11.12 -4.91 -12.81
N ARG A 163 -12.25 -5.53 -13.15
CA ARG A 163 -12.39 -6.88 -13.72
C ARG A 163 -13.61 -6.94 -14.65
N PRO A 164 -13.67 -7.90 -15.58
CA PRO A 164 -14.91 -8.17 -16.33
C PRO A 164 -16.07 -8.35 -15.35
N GLY A 165 -17.18 -7.65 -15.55
CA GLY A 165 -18.33 -7.65 -14.67
C GLY A 165 -18.23 -6.77 -13.41
N SER A 166 -17.17 -5.97 -13.23
CA SER A 166 -17.14 -4.94 -12.19
C SER A 166 -18.27 -3.93 -12.40
N LEU A 167 -19.03 -3.62 -11.32
CA LEU A 167 -19.97 -2.51 -11.35
C LEU A 167 -19.20 -1.20 -11.52
N ILE A 168 -19.44 -0.54 -12.63
CA ILE A 168 -19.01 0.85 -12.89
C ILE A 168 -20.21 1.70 -12.48
N VAL A 169 -20.00 2.64 -11.56
CA VAL A 169 -21.02 3.60 -11.16
C VAL A 169 -20.93 4.83 -12.07
#